data_79bb78d24abef13d4d8da1e351a8fbd3
#
_entry.id   79bb78d24abef13d4d8da1e351a8fbd3
#
_cell.length_a   1.000
_cell.length_b   1.000
_cell.length_c   1.000
_cell.angle_alpha   90.00
_cell.angle_beta   90.00
_cell.angle_gamma   90.00
#
_symmetry.space_group_name_H-M   'P 1'
#
loop_
_entity.id
_entity.type
_entity.pdbx_description
1 polymer ?
#
loop_
_entity_poly.entity_id
_entity_poly.type
_entity_poly.pdbx_seq_one_letter_code
_entity_poly.pdbx_strand_id
1 'polypeptide(L)'
;MGKLARKVAMIGAGMCKFGRNFPLKRNPDMWVEAWIDAVNKVDNGIEPKDIDACYVGNYSSDLFNHQGHLGPQMANLVGLTPKPAPRFEGACASSGVALRQAIIAVASGIHDIIAVSGVECMTQLPTTGVTDTLATASDDLFEYPAGATFPGLYAAIASAHFHKYGTTAEDLMRVGIKNHENGKENPFAQMQQSIPEIMASKVKRYEQQGRDVPDWKDEIDFLKSSANPMIASPLRLFDCSLVTDGAACIFIAAGDVAKKYTDTPIWIAGTGQGSASLSLHDRDEITGFIATREAAKQAYQMSGLGPKDIQIAEVHDCFTIAEILAQEDLGFYQKGKAVEAIKNGESHRNGSLPINTSGGLKSKGHPVGATGAAMAVEIFKQMRGIAERNRQVKFDVERALTHNLGGSGGTCVVTVYQK
;
A
#
# COMPACT_ATOMS: atom_id res chain seq x y z
N MET A 1 23.03 9.13 -7.66
CA MET A 1 22.93 8.71 -6.25
C MET A 1 23.95 7.60 -5.99
N GLY A 2 24.59 7.56 -4.80
CA GLY A 2 25.51 6.47 -4.43
C GLY A 2 24.76 5.17 -4.12
N LYS A 3 25.50 4.05 -4.16
CA LYS A 3 25.02 2.77 -3.64
C LYS A 3 24.89 2.83 -2.10
N LEU A 4 24.10 1.93 -1.52
CA LEU A 4 24.09 1.75 -0.06
C LEU A 4 25.49 1.37 0.40
N ALA A 5 25.99 2.04 1.45
CA ALA A 5 27.34 1.80 1.97
C ALA A 5 27.47 0.38 2.56
N ARG A 6 26.40 -0.15 3.12
CA ARG A 6 26.29 -1.51 3.66
C ARG A 6 25.04 -2.17 3.07
N LYS A 7 25.11 -3.46 2.74
CA LYS A 7 23.92 -4.21 2.30
C LYS A 7 22.86 -4.24 3.40
N VAL A 8 21.60 -4.18 3.01
CA VAL A 8 20.45 -4.26 3.91
C VAL A 8 19.49 -5.32 3.39
N ALA A 9 18.92 -6.11 4.29
CA ALA A 9 17.97 -7.16 3.93
C ALA A 9 16.76 -7.19 4.84
N MET A 10 15.60 -7.62 4.33
CA MET A 10 14.49 -8.05 5.15
C MET A 10 14.75 -9.48 5.63
N ILE A 11 14.59 -9.71 6.93
CA ILE A 11 14.82 -11.01 7.59
C ILE A 11 13.52 -11.61 8.17
N GLY A 12 12.46 -10.82 8.27
CA GLY A 12 11.13 -11.23 8.71
C GLY A 12 10.11 -10.15 8.39
N ALA A 13 8.86 -10.56 8.14
CA ALA A 13 7.79 -9.63 7.81
C ALA A 13 6.43 -10.24 8.15
N GLY A 14 5.53 -9.45 8.73
CA GLY A 14 4.20 -9.89 9.15
C GLY A 14 3.19 -8.76 9.22
N MET A 15 1.91 -9.13 9.32
CA MET A 15 0.82 -8.17 9.43
C MET A 15 -0.36 -8.76 10.20
N CYS A 16 -1.17 -7.92 10.81
CA CYS A 16 -2.47 -8.35 11.32
C CYS A 16 -3.51 -8.43 10.18
N LYS A 17 -4.65 -9.04 10.44
CA LYS A 17 -5.78 -8.99 9.50
C LYS A 17 -6.31 -7.55 9.42
N PHE A 18 -6.38 -7.01 8.20
CA PHE A 18 -6.99 -5.72 7.94
C PHE A 18 -8.51 -5.78 7.99
N GLY A 19 -9.14 -4.73 8.51
CA GLY A 19 -10.60 -4.70 8.61
C GLY A 19 -11.12 -3.49 9.37
N ARG A 20 -12.40 -3.53 9.71
CA ARG A 20 -13.02 -2.59 10.66
C ARG A 20 -12.88 -3.21 12.06
N ASN A 21 -11.76 -2.96 12.69
CA ASN A 21 -11.36 -3.66 13.92
C ASN A 21 -11.84 -2.96 15.22
N PHE A 22 -12.03 -1.65 15.18
CA PHE A 22 -12.59 -0.91 16.33
C PHE A 22 -14.07 -1.27 16.55
N PRO A 23 -14.58 -1.45 17.80
CA PRO A 23 -13.86 -1.23 19.07
C PRO A 23 -13.12 -2.44 19.63
N LEU A 24 -13.11 -3.57 18.95
CA LEU A 24 -12.52 -4.81 19.45
C LEU A 24 -11.00 -4.73 19.54
N LYS A 25 -10.38 -3.98 18.62
CA LYS A 25 -8.92 -3.77 18.58
C LYS A 25 -8.61 -2.30 18.35
N ARG A 26 -7.52 -1.85 18.95
CA ARG A 26 -6.91 -0.52 18.79
C ARG A 26 -5.50 -0.64 18.20
N ASN A 27 -4.84 0.49 17.99
CA ASN A 27 -3.46 0.51 17.46
C ASN A 27 -2.51 -0.47 18.19
N PRO A 28 -2.45 -0.51 19.53
CA PRO A 28 -1.56 -1.44 20.25
C PRO A 28 -1.85 -2.90 19.95
N ASP A 29 -3.12 -3.30 19.93
CA ASP A 29 -3.52 -4.70 19.72
C ASP A 29 -3.12 -5.18 18.32
N MET A 30 -3.47 -4.41 17.30
CA MET A 30 -3.15 -4.72 15.90
C MET A 30 -1.64 -4.72 15.65
N TRP A 31 -0.93 -3.79 16.29
CA TRP A 31 0.50 -3.69 16.15
C TRP A 31 1.22 -4.90 16.75
N VAL A 32 0.81 -5.35 17.95
CA VAL A 32 1.35 -6.57 18.58
C VAL A 32 1.08 -7.82 17.74
N GLU A 33 -0.12 -7.94 17.15
CA GLU A 33 -0.42 -9.04 16.22
C GLU A 33 0.52 -9.05 15.01
N ALA A 34 0.75 -7.89 14.40
CA ALA A 34 1.68 -7.76 13.28
C ALA A 34 3.13 -8.07 13.67
N TRP A 35 3.54 -7.64 14.86
CA TRP A 35 4.84 -7.96 15.43
C TRP A 35 5.03 -9.46 15.61
N ILE A 36 4.08 -10.14 16.26
CA ILE A 36 4.12 -11.58 16.47
C ILE A 36 4.18 -12.34 15.14
N ASP A 37 3.36 -11.93 14.15
CA ASP A 37 3.38 -12.54 12.82
C ASP A 37 4.74 -12.36 12.13
N ALA A 38 5.39 -11.20 12.30
CA ALA A 38 6.72 -10.92 11.76
C ALA A 38 7.82 -11.75 12.46
N VAL A 39 7.78 -11.84 13.79
CA VAL A 39 8.74 -12.66 14.59
C VAL A 39 8.66 -14.11 14.17
N ASN A 40 7.47 -14.66 13.99
CA ASN A 40 7.23 -16.05 13.57
C ASN A 40 7.75 -16.37 12.17
N LYS A 41 8.10 -15.34 11.37
CA LYS A 41 8.66 -15.49 10.02
C LYS A 41 10.16 -15.20 9.93
N VAL A 42 10.81 -15.06 11.06
CA VAL A 42 12.28 -15.03 11.14
C VAL A 42 12.76 -16.47 11.35
N ASP A 43 13.45 -17.05 10.37
CA ASP A 43 13.75 -18.50 10.32
C ASP A 43 14.48 -19.01 11.57
N ASN A 44 15.48 -18.28 12.05
CA ASN A 44 16.30 -18.65 13.21
C ASN A 44 15.85 -17.93 14.50
N GLY A 45 14.65 -17.31 14.48
CA GLY A 45 14.12 -16.53 15.60
C GLY A 45 14.78 -15.17 15.76
N ILE A 46 14.13 -14.27 16.47
CA ILE A 46 14.63 -12.95 16.86
C ILE A 46 14.03 -12.55 18.20
N GLU A 47 14.85 -11.97 19.07
CA GLU A 47 14.41 -11.48 20.38
C GLU A 47 14.49 -9.96 20.46
N PRO A 48 13.73 -9.29 21.34
CA PRO A 48 13.79 -7.84 21.51
C PRO A 48 15.19 -7.30 21.78
N LYS A 49 16.05 -8.07 22.45
CA LYS A 49 17.45 -7.68 22.72
C LYS A 49 18.28 -7.51 21.45
N ASP A 50 17.96 -8.25 20.38
CA ASP A 50 18.70 -8.25 19.11
C ASP A 50 18.38 -7.01 18.24
N ILE A 51 17.29 -6.30 18.53
CA ILE A 51 16.78 -5.17 17.73
C ILE A 51 17.31 -3.86 18.34
N ASP A 52 17.86 -2.97 17.52
CA ASP A 52 18.46 -1.71 17.99
C ASP A 52 17.50 -0.55 18.08
N ALA A 53 16.47 -0.54 17.21
CA ALA A 53 15.48 0.53 17.15
C ALA A 53 14.14 0.04 16.57
N CYS A 54 13.06 0.80 16.85
CA CYS A 54 11.74 0.57 16.30
C CYS A 54 11.23 1.83 15.58
N TYR A 55 11.08 1.78 14.25
CA TYR A 55 10.61 2.89 13.44
C TYR A 55 9.14 2.69 13.09
N VAL A 56 8.29 3.63 13.54
CA VAL A 56 6.83 3.49 13.42
C VAL A 56 6.29 4.49 12.40
N GLY A 57 5.73 3.98 11.30
CA GLY A 57 4.93 4.78 10.36
C GLY A 57 3.49 4.92 10.83
N ASN A 58 3.02 6.12 10.97
CA ASN A 58 1.64 6.43 11.34
C ASN A 58 1.30 7.82 10.84
N TYR A 59 0.12 7.95 10.25
CA TYR A 59 -0.32 9.24 9.73
C TYR A 59 -0.84 10.13 10.84
N SER A 60 -1.99 9.78 11.43
CA SER A 60 -2.70 10.72 12.30
C SER A 60 -3.50 10.05 13.43
N SER A 61 -2.85 9.20 14.22
CA SER A 61 -3.49 8.63 15.43
C SER A 61 -3.91 9.69 16.43
N ASP A 62 -3.26 10.84 16.43
CA ASP A 62 -3.62 12.03 17.20
C ASP A 62 -5.03 12.52 16.85
N LEU A 63 -5.42 12.58 15.58
CA LEU A 63 -6.77 12.97 15.15
C LEU A 63 -7.74 11.78 15.14
N PHE A 64 -7.32 10.60 14.67
CA PHE A 64 -8.20 9.41 14.64
C PHE A 64 -8.53 8.88 16.03
N ASN A 65 -7.57 8.89 16.97
CA ASN A 65 -7.65 8.13 18.21
C ASN A 65 -7.34 8.98 19.47
N HIS A 66 -7.03 10.27 19.31
CA HIS A 66 -6.53 11.14 20.38
C HIS A 66 -5.26 10.59 21.07
N GLN A 67 -4.41 9.87 20.31
CA GLN A 67 -3.17 9.28 20.80
C GLN A 67 -1.98 9.71 19.93
N GLY A 68 -1.18 10.62 20.43
CA GLY A 68 0.16 10.92 19.91
C GLY A 68 1.21 9.98 20.46
N HIS A 69 2.50 10.22 20.12
CA HIS A 69 3.68 9.58 20.71
C HIS A 69 3.70 8.04 20.61
N LEU A 70 3.25 7.51 19.47
CA LEU A 70 3.11 6.07 19.25
C LEU A 70 4.41 5.27 19.32
N GLY A 71 5.55 5.84 18.90
CA GLY A 71 6.81 5.11 18.88
C GLY A 71 7.17 4.48 20.22
N PRO A 72 7.34 5.25 21.31
CA PRO A 72 7.61 4.70 22.63
C PRO A 72 6.52 3.76 23.16
N GLN A 73 5.24 4.06 22.85
CA GLN A 73 4.13 3.18 23.23
C GLN A 73 4.33 1.78 22.61
N MET A 74 4.62 1.71 21.32
CA MET A 74 4.80 0.45 20.61
C MET A 74 6.07 -0.29 21.11
N ALA A 75 7.17 0.43 21.27
CA ALA A 75 8.42 -0.15 21.77
C ALA A 75 8.27 -0.79 23.14
N ASN A 76 7.48 -0.15 24.03
CA ASN A 76 7.23 -0.68 25.37
C ASN A 76 6.45 -2.00 25.36
N LEU A 77 5.49 -2.17 24.43
CA LEU A 77 4.65 -3.36 24.33
C LEU A 77 5.44 -4.66 24.04
N VAL A 78 6.58 -4.54 23.39
CA VAL A 78 7.41 -5.68 22.96
C VAL A 78 8.79 -5.72 23.62
N GLY A 79 8.98 -4.95 24.69
CA GLY A 79 10.24 -4.97 25.47
C GLY A 79 11.43 -4.32 24.78
N LEU A 80 11.20 -3.36 23.88
CA LEU A 80 12.28 -2.61 23.21
C LEU A 80 12.77 -1.40 24.00
N THR A 81 12.02 -0.94 24.99
CA THR A 81 12.46 0.17 25.87
C THR A 81 13.75 -0.21 26.60
N PRO A 82 14.79 0.66 26.64
CA PRO A 82 14.80 2.09 26.31
C PRO A 82 15.33 2.44 24.90
N LYS A 83 15.24 1.55 23.94
CA LYS A 83 15.76 1.73 22.58
C LYS A 83 15.02 2.83 21.80
N PRO A 84 15.65 3.47 20.80
CA PRO A 84 15.03 4.53 20.01
C PRO A 84 13.77 4.05 19.29
N ALA A 85 12.69 4.85 19.36
CA ALA A 85 11.41 4.53 18.73
C ALA A 85 10.72 5.79 18.18
N PRO A 86 11.21 6.37 17.06
CA PRO A 86 10.58 7.53 16.44
C PRO A 86 9.32 7.13 15.66
N ARG A 87 8.38 8.09 15.52
CA ARG A 87 7.27 8.05 14.58
C ARG A 87 7.65 8.81 13.31
N PHE A 88 7.29 8.25 12.15
CA PHE A 88 7.45 8.86 10.84
C PHE A 88 6.09 9.12 10.20
N GLU A 89 5.99 10.25 9.56
CA GLU A 89 4.79 10.71 8.87
C GLU A 89 5.12 11.00 7.38
N GLY A 90 4.20 10.73 6.48
CA GLY A 90 4.21 10.98 5.04
C GLY A 90 2.83 10.67 4.46
N ALA A 91 1.77 11.03 5.20
CA ALA A 91 0.38 10.67 4.91
C ALA A 91 0.26 9.14 4.70
N CYS A 92 -0.35 8.69 3.61
CA CYS A 92 -0.46 7.26 3.27
C CYS A 92 0.89 6.57 3.02
N ALA A 93 2.00 7.32 2.87
CA ALA A 93 3.35 6.81 2.69
C ALA A 93 4.15 6.68 4.00
N SER A 94 3.55 6.89 5.17
CA SER A 94 4.25 6.98 6.46
C SER A 94 5.17 5.78 6.75
N SER A 95 4.71 4.54 6.57
CA SER A 95 5.58 3.37 6.79
C SER A 95 6.57 3.13 5.63
N GLY A 96 6.30 3.62 4.42
CA GLY A 96 7.30 3.67 3.36
C GLY A 96 8.44 4.61 3.70
N VAL A 97 8.13 5.79 4.26
CA VAL A 97 9.12 6.76 4.77
C VAL A 97 9.91 6.12 5.92
N ALA A 98 9.23 5.49 6.90
CA ALA A 98 9.88 4.80 8.01
C ALA A 98 10.84 3.70 7.50
N LEU A 99 10.43 2.90 6.51
CA LEU A 99 11.26 1.88 5.88
C LEU A 99 12.51 2.49 5.23
N ARG A 100 12.34 3.55 4.45
CA ARG A 100 13.47 4.23 3.80
C ARG A 100 14.45 4.79 4.83
N GLN A 101 13.97 5.44 5.89
CA GLN A 101 14.86 5.97 6.95
C GLN A 101 15.59 4.86 7.70
N ALA A 102 14.91 3.73 7.93
CA ALA A 102 15.55 2.56 8.54
C ALA A 102 16.61 1.94 7.62
N ILE A 103 16.35 1.86 6.30
CA ILE A 103 17.36 1.41 5.31
C ILE A 103 18.61 2.30 5.38
N ILE A 104 18.43 3.62 5.43
CA ILE A 104 19.54 4.58 5.54
C ILE A 104 20.30 4.38 6.86
N ALA A 105 19.60 4.22 7.99
CA ALA A 105 20.22 4.05 9.29
C ALA A 105 21.01 2.72 9.38
N VAL A 106 20.48 1.62 8.83
CA VAL A 106 21.22 0.33 8.78
C VAL A 106 22.40 0.42 7.81
N ALA A 107 22.20 1.01 6.63
CA ALA A 107 23.27 1.16 5.64
C ALA A 107 24.41 2.08 6.10
N SER A 108 24.13 3.05 6.97
CA SER A 108 25.14 3.94 7.56
C SER A 108 25.91 3.30 8.72
N GLY A 109 25.47 2.14 9.24
CA GLY A 109 26.10 1.45 10.36
C GLY A 109 25.72 1.98 11.75
N ILE A 110 24.72 2.89 11.85
CA ILE A 110 24.23 3.37 13.16
C ILE A 110 23.48 2.25 13.90
N HIS A 111 22.75 1.41 13.16
CA HIS A 111 22.03 0.26 13.67
C HIS A 111 22.32 -0.98 12.84
N ASP A 112 22.28 -2.14 13.45
CA ASP A 112 22.40 -3.43 12.78
C ASP A 112 21.03 -4.01 12.41
N ILE A 113 20.05 -3.88 13.31
CA ILE A 113 18.69 -4.40 13.12
C ILE A 113 17.66 -3.36 13.56
N ILE A 114 16.73 -3.05 12.67
CA ILE A 114 15.61 -2.16 12.95
C ILE A 114 14.29 -2.89 12.69
N ALA A 115 13.36 -2.79 13.65
CA ALA A 115 11.96 -3.12 13.43
C ALA A 115 11.28 -1.93 12.77
N VAL A 116 10.79 -2.10 11.55
CA VAL A 116 9.99 -1.10 10.84
C VAL A 116 8.54 -1.52 10.89
N SER A 117 7.66 -0.66 11.31
CA SER A 117 6.24 -0.97 11.38
C SER A 117 5.38 0.18 10.86
N GLY A 118 4.13 -0.14 10.61
CA GLY A 118 3.10 0.85 10.37
C GLY A 118 1.80 0.44 11.02
N VAL A 119 1.03 1.41 11.51
CA VAL A 119 -0.26 1.16 12.14
C VAL A 119 -1.19 2.34 11.92
N GLU A 120 -2.48 2.06 11.70
CA GLU A 120 -3.55 3.05 11.73
C GLU A 120 -4.86 2.41 12.17
N CYS A 121 -5.62 3.13 13.01
CA CYS A 121 -6.98 2.78 13.42
C CYS A 121 -7.91 3.92 13.05
N MET A 122 -8.57 3.82 11.90
CA MET A 122 -9.43 4.88 11.35
C MET A 122 -10.89 4.71 11.71
N THR A 123 -11.35 3.46 11.94
CA THR A 123 -12.77 3.17 12.10
C THR A 123 -13.35 3.55 13.46
N GLN A 124 -12.54 4.13 14.34
CA GLN A 124 -13.00 4.77 15.56
C GLN A 124 -13.87 6.02 15.27
N LEU A 125 -13.60 6.69 14.16
CA LEU A 125 -14.40 7.83 13.71
C LEU A 125 -15.50 7.38 12.73
N PRO A 126 -16.62 8.12 12.66
CA PRO A 126 -17.59 7.97 11.57
C PRO A 126 -16.93 8.37 10.23
N THR A 127 -17.50 7.92 9.12
CA THR A 127 -16.92 8.14 7.77
C THR A 127 -16.63 9.62 7.48
N THR A 128 -17.49 10.53 7.95
CA THR A 128 -17.28 11.99 7.82
C THR A 128 -16.03 12.45 8.56
N GLY A 129 -15.84 12.01 9.81
CA GLY A 129 -14.64 12.33 10.59
C GLY A 129 -13.37 11.71 10.01
N VAL A 130 -13.47 10.50 9.43
CA VAL A 130 -12.35 9.90 8.69
C VAL A 130 -11.99 10.75 7.48
N THR A 131 -12.97 11.17 6.69
CA THR A 131 -12.75 12.01 5.50
C THR A 131 -12.10 13.34 5.87
N ASP A 132 -12.58 13.97 6.93
CA ASP A 132 -12.05 15.22 7.46
C ASP A 132 -10.59 15.07 7.92
N THR A 133 -10.31 14.05 8.73
CA THR A 133 -8.94 13.75 9.17
C THR A 133 -8.02 13.45 8.00
N LEU A 134 -8.46 12.66 7.01
CA LEU A 134 -7.64 12.38 5.83
C LEU A 134 -7.35 13.65 5.02
N ALA A 135 -8.32 14.57 4.91
CA ALA A 135 -8.17 15.80 4.15
C ALA A 135 -7.07 16.72 4.68
N THR A 136 -6.64 16.56 5.95
CA THR A 136 -5.49 17.30 6.49
C THR A 136 -4.15 16.96 5.80
N ALA A 137 -4.12 15.89 4.96
CA ALA A 137 -2.99 15.58 4.08
C ALA A 137 -3.10 16.21 2.68
N SER A 138 -4.02 17.14 2.48
CA SER A 138 -4.16 17.96 1.26
C SER A 138 -3.95 19.43 1.57
N ASP A 139 -4.09 20.31 0.57
CA ASP A 139 -3.99 21.75 0.75
C ASP A 139 -5.15 22.27 1.63
N ASP A 140 -4.80 22.86 2.76
CA ASP A 140 -5.73 23.41 3.76
C ASP A 140 -6.07 24.89 3.50
N LEU A 141 -5.42 25.55 2.54
CA LEU A 141 -5.64 26.96 2.23
C LEU A 141 -6.69 27.19 1.15
N PHE A 142 -6.68 26.38 0.09
CA PHE A 142 -7.52 26.59 -1.10
C PHE A 142 -8.38 25.38 -1.44
N GLU A 143 -7.80 24.17 -1.45
CA GLU A 143 -8.52 22.97 -1.94
C GLU A 143 -9.48 22.42 -0.91
N TYR A 144 -9.04 22.17 0.32
CA TYR A 144 -9.91 21.64 1.38
C TYR A 144 -11.03 22.59 1.78
N PRO A 145 -10.83 23.90 1.98
CA PRO A 145 -11.92 24.83 2.28
C PRO A 145 -12.96 24.95 1.16
N ALA A 146 -12.57 24.69 -0.09
CA ALA A 146 -13.47 24.60 -1.24
C ALA A 146 -14.25 23.26 -1.31
N GLY A 147 -14.05 22.36 -0.33
CA GLY A 147 -14.71 21.05 -0.26
C GLY A 147 -13.98 19.93 -0.99
N ALA A 148 -12.74 20.14 -1.46
CA ALA A 148 -11.96 19.11 -2.12
C ALA A 148 -11.46 18.08 -1.09
N THR A 149 -12.04 16.88 -1.12
CA THR A 149 -11.56 15.70 -0.41
C THR A 149 -10.88 14.74 -1.37
N PHE A 150 -10.19 13.70 -0.88
CA PHE A 150 -9.44 12.81 -1.74
C PHE A 150 -10.23 12.21 -2.91
N PRO A 151 -11.50 11.76 -2.75
CA PRO A 151 -12.30 11.34 -3.90
C PRO A 151 -12.43 12.42 -4.97
N GLY A 152 -12.63 13.69 -4.60
CA GLY A 152 -12.72 14.82 -5.52
C GLY A 152 -11.39 15.10 -6.23
N LEU A 153 -10.28 15.10 -5.50
CA LEU A 153 -8.93 15.31 -6.06
C LEU A 153 -8.58 14.22 -7.07
N TYR A 154 -8.79 12.96 -6.73
CA TYR A 154 -8.54 11.85 -7.65
C TYR A 154 -9.55 11.77 -8.80
N ALA A 155 -10.78 12.29 -8.65
CA ALA A 155 -11.73 12.45 -9.73
C ALA A 155 -11.26 13.47 -10.77
N ALA A 156 -10.67 14.59 -10.33
CA ALA A 156 -10.04 15.56 -11.23
C ALA A 156 -8.86 14.94 -12.01
N ILE A 157 -8.00 14.19 -11.32
CA ILE A 157 -6.89 13.43 -11.93
C ILE A 157 -7.43 12.43 -12.96
N ALA A 158 -8.45 11.65 -12.62
CA ALA A 158 -9.06 10.67 -13.53
C ALA A 158 -9.67 11.35 -14.77
N SER A 159 -10.41 12.45 -14.57
CA SER A 159 -11.01 13.22 -15.67
C SER A 159 -9.95 13.76 -16.62
N ALA A 160 -8.85 14.30 -16.10
CA ALA A 160 -7.73 14.78 -16.91
C ALA A 160 -7.07 13.64 -17.70
N HIS A 161 -6.91 12.47 -17.09
CA HIS A 161 -6.35 11.30 -17.76
C HIS A 161 -7.29 10.75 -18.84
N PHE A 162 -8.61 10.75 -18.59
CA PHE A 162 -9.62 10.40 -19.58
C PHE A 162 -9.55 11.33 -20.80
N HIS A 163 -9.49 12.64 -20.55
CA HIS A 163 -9.41 13.63 -21.62
C HIS A 163 -8.12 13.50 -22.45
N LYS A 164 -6.98 13.30 -21.79
CA LYS A 164 -5.66 13.30 -22.45
C LYS A 164 -5.33 12.00 -23.16
N TYR A 165 -5.73 10.86 -22.60
CA TYR A 165 -5.29 9.53 -23.05
C TYR A 165 -6.44 8.61 -23.49
N GLY A 166 -7.69 9.03 -23.34
CA GLY A 166 -8.85 8.24 -23.74
C GLY A 166 -9.20 7.09 -22.78
N THR A 167 -8.65 7.08 -21.57
CA THR A 167 -9.05 6.15 -20.51
C THR A 167 -10.52 6.32 -20.18
N THR A 168 -11.19 5.27 -19.78
CA THR A 168 -12.63 5.24 -19.52
C THR A 168 -12.95 4.77 -18.11
N ALA A 169 -14.20 4.98 -17.67
CA ALA A 169 -14.66 4.44 -16.39
C ALA A 169 -14.62 2.89 -16.35
N GLU A 170 -14.81 2.21 -17.48
CA GLU A 170 -14.67 0.75 -17.54
C GLU A 170 -13.25 0.29 -17.28
N ASP A 171 -12.26 1.07 -17.71
CA ASP A 171 -10.85 0.76 -17.46
C ASP A 171 -10.53 0.81 -15.96
N LEU A 172 -11.11 1.76 -15.22
CA LEU A 172 -11.04 1.83 -13.77
C LEU A 172 -11.70 0.61 -13.12
N MET A 173 -12.88 0.21 -13.60
CA MET A 173 -13.60 -0.97 -13.10
C MET A 173 -12.74 -2.25 -13.24
N ARG A 174 -11.96 -2.40 -14.34
CA ARG A 174 -11.07 -3.55 -14.55
C ARG A 174 -9.97 -3.64 -13.50
N VAL A 175 -9.41 -2.50 -13.07
CA VAL A 175 -8.47 -2.45 -11.93
C VAL A 175 -9.17 -2.97 -10.66
N GLY A 176 -10.38 -2.49 -10.39
CA GLY A 176 -11.18 -2.94 -9.25
C GLY A 176 -11.46 -4.44 -9.28
N ILE A 177 -11.89 -4.99 -10.42
CA ILE A 177 -12.16 -6.42 -10.61
C ILE A 177 -10.90 -7.25 -10.32
N LYS A 178 -9.76 -6.88 -10.92
CA LYS A 178 -8.48 -7.55 -10.72
C LYS A 178 -8.06 -7.56 -9.25
N ASN A 179 -8.13 -6.42 -8.56
CA ASN A 179 -7.68 -6.31 -7.19
C ASN A 179 -8.62 -7.06 -6.22
N HIS A 180 -9.92 -7.10 -6.46
CA HIS A 180 -10.86 -7.93 -5.72
C HIS A 180 -10.62 -9.43 -5.92
N GLU A 181 -10.29 -9.86 -7.14
CA GLU A 181 -9.93 -11.26 -7.42
C GLU A 181 -8.64 -11.67 -6.68
N ASN A 182 -7.65 -10.78 -6.61
CA ASN A 182 -6.45 -11.01 -5.82
C ASN A 182 -6.73 -11.04 -4.31
N GLY A 183 -7.53 -10.10 -3.82
CA GLY A 183 -7.86 -9.98 -2.39
C GLY A 183 -8.74 -11.10 -1.85
N LYS A 184 -9.57 -11.70 -2.68
CA LYS A 184 -10.41 -12.85 -2.35
C LYS A 184 -9.60 -13.97 -1.68
N GLU A 185 -8.43 -14.27 -2.23
CA GLU A 185 -7.54 -15.32 -1.74
C GLU A 185 -6.62 -14.87 -0.59
N ASN A 186 -6.62 -13.58 -0.22
CA ASN A 186 -5.76 -13.06 0.83
C ASN A 186 -6.44 -13.15 2.21
N PRO A 187 -5.98 -14.02 3.14
CA PRO A 187 -6.59 -14.16 4.46
C PRO A 187 -6.49 -12.90 5.32
N PHE A 188 -5.57 -12.00 4.98
CA PHE A 188 -5.37 -10.74 5.68
C PHE A 188 -6.20 -9.58 5.10
N ALA A 189 -6.86 -9.79 3.94
CA ALA A 189 -7.65 -8.75 3.29
C ALA A 189 -8.96 -8.47 4.05
N GLN A 190 -9.37 -7.19 4.05
CA GLN A 190 -10.68 -6.77 4.55
C GLN A 190 -11.81 -7.31 3.69
N MET A 191 -11.69 -7.22 2.37
CA MET A 191 -12.65 -7.76 1.41
C MET A 191 -12.12 -9.04 0.78
N GLN A 192 -12.63 -10.21 1.22
CA GLN A 192 -12.27 -11.52 0.70
C GLN A 192 -13.33 -12.03 -0.28
N GLN A 193 -13.77 -11.18 -1.18
CA GLN A 193 -14.77 -11.49 -2.21
C GLN A 193 -14.37 -10.86 -3.53
N SER A 194 -14.50 -11.62 -4.60
CA SER A 194 -14.43 -11.12 -5.97
C SER A 194 -15.69 -10.28 -6.30
N ILE A 195 -15.64 -9.51 -7.37
CA ILE A 195 -16.81 -8.72 -7.81
C ILE A 195 -17.99 -9.63 -8.17
N PRO A 196 -17.82 -10.79 -8.88
CA PRO A 196 -18.92 -11.74 -9.10
C PRO A 196 -19.57 -12.25 -7.80
N GLU A 197 -18.78 -12.54 -6.77
CA GLU A 197 -19.30 -12.98 -5.48
C GLU A 197 -20.07 -11.89 -4.74
N ILE A 198 -19.60 -10.64 -4.83
CA ILE A 198 -20.33 -9.46 -4.29
C ILE A 198 -21.64 -9.27 -5.05
N MET A 199 -21.62 -9.37 -6.38
CA MET A 199 -22.82 -9.30 -7.23
C MET A 199 -23.83 -10.37 -6.84
N ALA A 200 -23.42 -11.63 -6.73
CA ALA A 200 -24.28 -12.74 -6.32
C ALA A 200 -24.86 -12.55 -4.91
N SER A 201 -24.06 -12.01 -3.98
CA SER A 201 -24.53 -11.69 -2.62
C SER A 201 -25.59 -10.59 -2.61
N LYS A 202 -25.46 -9.60 -3.53
CA LYS A 202 -26.45 -8.54 -3.71
C LYS A 202 -27.77 -9.06 -4.30
N VAL A 203 -27.70 -9.94 -5.30
CA VAL A 203 -28.86 -10.61 -5.87
C VAL A 203 -29.66 -11.31 -4.78
N LYS A 204 -29.02 -12.20 -4.00
CA LYS A 204 -29.65 -12.91 -2.87
C LYS A 204 -30.29 -11.94 -1.88
N ARG A 205 -29.63 -10.83 -1.57
CA ARG A 205 -30.20 -9.82 -0.66
C ARG A 205 -31.45 -9.16 -1.22
N TYR A 206 -31.50 -8.86 -2.54
CA TYR A 206 -32.70 -8.28 -3.16
C TYR A 206 -33.86 -9.27 -3.15
N GLU A 207 -33.63 -10.55 -3.49
CA GLU A 207 -34.61 -11.61 -3.40
C GLU A 207 -35.19 -11.73 -1.98
N GLN A 208 -34.31 -11.78 -0.94
CA GLN A 208 -34.74 -11.85 0.45
C GLN A 208 -35.54 -10.64 0.92
N GLN A 209 -35.34 -9.49 0.30
CA GLN A 209 -36.06 -8.25 0.60
C GLN A 209 -37.31 -8.06 -0.26
N GLY A 210 -37.65 -9.02 -1.14
CA GLY A 210 -38.78 -8.92 -2.08
C GLY A 210 -38.62 -7.77 -3.07
N ARG A 211 -37.39 -7.38 -3.39
CA ARG A 211 -37.05 -6.32 -4.36
C ARG A 211 -36.81 -6.92 -5.72
N ASP A 212 -37.08 -6.16 -6.76
CA ASP A 212 -36.74 -6.54 -8.12
C ASP A 212 -35.21 -6.78 -8.23
N VAL A 213 -34.84 -7.93 -8.77
CA VAL A 213 -33.44 -8.29 -9.02
C VAL A 213 -33.02 -7.70 -10.38
N PRO A 214 -31.99 -6.82 -10.40
CA PRO A 214 -31.49 -6.29 -11.66
C PRO A 214 -30.87 -7.38 -12.54
N ASP A 215 -31.08 -7.29 -13.86
CA ASP A 215 -30.48 -8.20 -14.85
C ASP A 215 -29.07 -7.74 -15.21
N TRP A 216 -28.11 -7.94 -14.27
CA TRP A 216 -26.69 -7.68 -14.54
C TRP A 216 -26.10 -8.86 -15.32
N LYS A 217 -25.58 -8.59 -16.51
CA LYS A 217 -25.00 -9.61 -17.40
C LYS A 217 -23.60 -10.04 -16.98
N ASP A 218 -22.81 -9.09 -16.46
CA ASP A 218 -21.43 -9.30 -16.04
C ASP A 218 -21.03 -8.29 -14.92
N GLU A 219 -19.78 -8.35 -14.49
CA GLU A 219 -19.22 -7.48 -13.47
C GLU A 219 -19.23 -6.01 -13.88
N ILE A 220 -19.05 -5.72 -15.16
CA ILE A 220 -19.03 -4.35 -15.67
C ILE A 220 -20.44 -3.75 -15.60
N ASP A 221 -21.47 -4.50 -16.01
CA ASP A 221 -22.88 -4.07 -15.86
C ASP A 221 -23.22 -3.82 -14.39
N PHE A 222 -22.80 -4.71 -13.49
CA PHE A 222 -22.95 -4.52 -12.04
C PHE A 222 -22.29 -3.24 -11.57
N LEU A 223 -21.01 -3.01 -11.96
CA LEU A 223 -20.23 -1.85 -11.54
C LEU A 223 -20.71 -0.52 -12.15
N LYS A 224 -21.40 -0.55 -13.30
CA LYS A 224 -22.07 0.62 -13.89
C LYS A 224 -23.38 0.98 -13.19
N SER A 225 -23.99 0.04 -12.49
CA SER A 225 -25.32 0.20 -11.91
C SER A 225 -25.31 1.05 -10.63
N SER A 226 -26.52 1.32 -10.09
CA SER A 226 -26.71 1.98 -8.80
C SER A 226 -26.19 1.16 -7.61
N ALA A 227 -25.87 -0.12 -7.82
CA ALA A 227 -25.22 -0.97 -6.79
C ALA A 227 -23.78 -0.52 -6.47
N ASN A 228 -23.18 0.24 -7.38
CA ASN A 228 -21.89 0.92 -7.25
C ASN A 228 -22.10 2.45 -7.42
N PRO A 229 -22.54 3.15 -6.36
CA PRO A 229 -22.90 4.56 -6.44
C PRO A 229 -21.73 5.45 -6.82
N MET A 230 -22.02 6.55 -7.51
CA MET A 230 -21.04 7.61 -7.79
C MET A 230 -20.64 8.31 -6.51
N ILE A 231 -19.34 8.44 -6.28
CA ILE A 231 -18.77 9.17 -5.12
C ILE A 231 -18.32 10.57 -5.55
N ALA A 232 -17.51 10.67 -6.60
CA ALA A 232 -17.06 11.93 -7.21
C ALA A 232 -16.79 11.63 -8.69
N SER A 233 -17.61 12.17 -9.61
CA SER A 233 -17.51 11.82 -11.04
C SER A 233 -16.09 12.03 -11.59
N PRO A 234 -15.48 11.00 -12.26
CA PRO A 234 -16.06 9.74 -12.72
C PRO A 234 -15.94 8.56 -11.74
N LEU A 235 -15.42 8.78 -10.52
CA LEU A 235 -15.14 7.71 -9.55
C LEU A 235 -16.41 7.24 -8.82
N ARG A 236 -16.56 5.93 -8.74
CA ARG A 236 -17.61 5.24 -8.00
C ARG A 236 -17.09 4.58 -6.73
N LEU A 237 -17.96 4.01 -5.92
CA LEU A 237 -17.59 3.39 -4.63
C LEU A 237 -16.49 2.32 -4.80
N PHE A 238 -16.60 1.45 -5.81
CA PHE A 238 -15.57 0.43 -6.06
C PHE A 238 -14.31 0.98 -6.74
N ASP A 239 -14.21 2.28 -7.02
CA ASP A 239 -12.95 2.94 -7.41
C ASP A 239 -12.17 3.49 -6.21
N CYS A 240 -12.79 3.59 -5.04
CA CYS A 240 -12.19 4.11 -3.81
C CYS A 240 -11.67 2.98 -2.92
N SER A 241 -10.54 3.16 -2.23
CA SER A 241 -10.07 2.24 -1.20
C SER A 241 -10.99 2.23 0.03
N LEU A 242 -10.84 1.22 0.86
CA LEU A 242 -11.65 1.03 2.06
C LEU A 242 -11.10 1.85 3.24
N VAL A 243 -12.00 2.33 4.10
CA VAL A 243 -11.64 2.77 5.45
C VAL A 243 -11.30 1.52 6.26
N THR A 244 -10.06 1.45 6.72
CA THR A 244 -9.46 0.22 7.25
C THR A 244 -8.61 0.50 8.49
N ASP A 245 -8.67 -0.40 9.45
CA ASP A 245 -7.72 -0.49 10.56
C ASP A 245 -6.73 -1.61 10.29
N GLY A 246 -5.48 -1.44 10.73
CA GLY A 246 -4.48 -2.50 10.62
C GLY A 246 -3.07 -2.07 10.93
N ALA A 247 -2.19 -3.07 11.03
CA ALA A 247 -0.77 -2.90 11.27
C ALA A 247 0.05 -3.91 10.45
N ALA A 248 1.30 -3.53 10.16
CA ALA A 248 2.29 -4.41 9.54
C ALA A 248 3.67 -4.13 10.15
N CYS A 249 4.53 -5.14 10.21
CA CYS A 249 5.86 -5.08 10.78
C CYS A 249 6.87 -5.81 9.90
N ILE A 250 8.09 -5.27 9.79
CA ILE A 250 9.19 -5.82 9.01
C ILE A 250 10.45 -5.71 9.85
N PHE A 251 11.28 -6.75 9.87
CA PHE A 251 12.62 -6.66 10.42
C PHE A 251 13.62 -6.51 9.28
N ILE A 252 14.40 -5.44 9.32
CA ILE A 252 15.53 -5.23 8.41
C ILE A 252 16.83 -5.32 9.16
N ALA A 253 17.84 -5.94 8.54
CA ALA A 253 19.14 -6.16 9.13
C ALA A 253 20.25 -5.80 8.15
N ALA A 254 21.39 -5.44 8.70
CA ALA A 254 22.64 -5.32 7.96
C ALA A 254 23.06 -6.67 7.34
N GLY A 255 23.63 -6.64 6.15
CA GLY A 255 23.89 -7.85 5.37
C GLY A 255 24.84 -8.85 6.00
N ASP A 256 25.79 -8.39 6.80
CA ASP A 256 26.71 -9.22 7.59
C ASP A 256 26.02 -9.87 8.80
N VAL A 257 24.94 -9.25 9.30
CA VAL A 257 24.16 -9.75 10.44
C VAL A 257 22.97 -10.61 9.97
N ALA A 258 22.38 -10.31 8.82
CA ALA A 258 21.16 -10.94 8.30
C ALA A 258 21.23 -12.47 8.25
N LYS A 259 22.38 -13.02 7.89
CA LYS A 259 22.61 -14.48 7.78
C LYS A 259 22.49 -15.24 9.11
N LYS A 260 22.57 -14.54 10.25
CA LYS A 260 22.31 -15.14 11.57
C LYS A 260 20.83 -15.50 11.74
N TYR A 261 19.95 -14.76 11.08
CA TYR A 261 18.50 -14.85 11.27
C TYR A 261 17.79 -15.59 10.15
N THR A 262 18.35 -15.63 8.93
CA THR A 262 17.78 -16.34 7.78
C THR A 262 18.82 -16.71 6.73
N ASP A 263 18.65 -17.87 6.11
CA ASP A 263 19.46 -18.30 4.97
C ASP A 263 18.93 -17.73 3.63
N THR A 264 17.73 -17.15 3.62
CA THR A 264 17.07 -16.60 2.43
C THR A 264 16.66 -15.14 2.66
N PRO A 265 17.62 -14.22 2.91
CA PRO A 265 17.34 -12.80 3.09
C PRO A 265 16.82 -12.18 1.79
N ILE A 266 15.86 -11.26 1.91
CA ILE A 266 15.40 -10.46 0.77
C ILE A 266 16.17 -9.14 0.78
N TRP A 267 17.08 -8.97 -0.16
CA TRP A 267 17.94 -7.79 -0.23
C TRP A 267 17.18 -6.56 -0.69
N ILE A 268 17.47 -5.43 -0.08
CA ILE A 268 17.02 -4.13 -0.54
C ILE A 268 18.08 -3.60 -1.51
N ALA A 269 17.76 -3.66 -2.81
CA ALA A 269 18.67 -3.26 -3.87
C ALA A 269 18.76 -1.74 -4.01
N GLY A 270 17.63 -1.03 -3.80
CA GLY A 270 17.60 0.42 -3.88
C GLY A 270 16.33 1.01 -3.30
N THR A 271 16.39 2.27 -2.90
CA THR A 271 15.23 3.03 -2.42
C THR A 271 15.33 4.48 -2.88
N GLY A 272 14.18 5.09 -3.13
CA GLY A 272 14.07 6.50 -3.49
C GLY A 272 12.86 7.16 -2.84
N GLN A 273 12.92 8.46 -2.69
CA GLN A 273 11.82 9.28 -2.20
C GLN A 273 11.73 10.56 -3.00
N GLY A 274 10.51 10.92 -3.41
CA GLY A 274 10.19 12.17 -4.05
C GLY A 274 9.10 12.93 -3.31
N SER A 275 9.02 14.22 -3.56
CA SER A 275 7.93 15.09 -3.12
C SER A 275 7.45 15.95 -4.28
N ALA A 276 6.22 16.45 -4.15
CA ALA A 276 5.58 17.34 -5.11
C ALA A 276 4.76 18.40 -4.37
N SER A 277 4.24 19.40 -5.09
CA SER A 277 3.27 20.34 -4.53
C SER A 277 2.09 19.56 -3.94
N LEU A 278 1.66 19.96 -2.75
CA LEU A 278 0.53 19.37 -2.07
C LEU A 278 -0.76 19.64 -2.84
N SER A 279 -0.92 20.89 -3.31
CA SER A 279 -2.06 21.35 -4.10
C SER A 279 -2.03 20.82 -5.53
N LEU A 280 -3.16 20.38 -6.06
CA LEU A 280 -3.26 20.00 -7.47
C LEU A 280 -3.14 21.21 -8.41
N HIS A 281 -3.69 22.35 -8.00
CA HIS A 281 -3.70 23.57 -8.83
C HIS A 281 -2.31 24.18 -9.04
N ASP A 282 -1.32 23.84 -8.22
CA ASP A 282 0.07 24.28 -8.36
C ASP A 282 0.92 23.36 -9.26
N ARG A 283 0.33 22.29 -9.78
CA ARG A 283 1.09 21.29 -10.57
C ARG A 283 0.99 21.58 -12.06
N ASP A 284 2.13 21.56 -12.74
CA ASP A 284 2.20 21.66 -14.20
C ASP A 284 1.45 20.52 -14.90
N GLU A 285 1.37 19.34 -14.26
CA GLU A 285 0.70 18.15 -14.78
C GLU A 285 -0.03 17.38 -13.67
N ILE A 286 -1.31 17.09 -13.87
CA ILE A 286 -2.11 16.25 -12.96
C ILE A 286 -2.37 14.83 -13.50
N THR A 287 -1.87 14.49 -14.69
CA THR A 287 -1.98 13.15 -15.29
C THR A 287 -0.80 12.25 -14.94
N GLY A 288 -0.06 12.57 -13.88
CA GLY A 288 1.06 11.81 -13.36
C GLY A 288 1.56 12.37 -12.03
N PHE A 289 2.39 11.59 -11.36
CA PHE A 289 2.98 11.95 -10.08
C PHE A 289 4.49 12.16 -10.22
N ILE A 290 4.94 13.42 -10.23
CA ILE A 290 6.35 13.74 -10.29
C ILE A 290 7.14 13.13 -9.12
N ALA A 291 6.52 13.05 -7.93
CA ALA A 291 7.12 12.40 -6.76
C ALA A 291 7.42 10.91 -7.03
N THR A 292 6.53 10.21 -7.75
CA THR A 292 6.74 8.81 -8.15
C THR A 292 7.90 8.69 -9.13
N ARG A 293 7.95 9.53 -10.17
CA ARG A 293 9.02 9.52 -11.17
C ARG A 293 10.39 9.77 -10.53
N GLU A 294 10.46 10.73 -9.62
CA GLU A 294 11.71 11.03 -8.91
C GLU A 294 12.13 9.92 -7.95
N ALA A 295 11.19 9.36 -7.17
CA ALA A 295 11.46 8.24 -6.28
C ALA A 295 11.91 7.00 -7.07
N ALA A 296 11.24 6.68 -8.17
CA ALA A 296 11.59 5.56 -9.04
C ALA A 296 12.99 5.72 -9.65
N LYS A 297 13.29 6.91 -10.18
CA LYS A 297 14.61 7.25 -10.72
C LYS A 297 15.73 6.98 -9.71
N GLN A 298 15.55 7.47 -8.47
CA GLN A 298 16.53 7.25 -7.40
C GLN A 298 16.68 5.76 -7.06
N ALA A 299 15.58 5.03 -6.91
CA ALA A 299 15.59 3.60 -6.58
C ALA A 299 16.25 2.76 -7.69
N TYR A 300 15.95 3.03 -8.94
CA TYR A 300 16.56 2.36 -10.09
C TYR A 300 18.06 2.69 -10.22
N GLN A 301 18.45 3.94 -10.07
CA GLN A 301 19.86 4.33 -10.09
C GLN A 301 20.66 3.66 -8.97
N MET A 302 20.09 3.56 -7.78
CA MET A 302 20.74 2.93 -6.62
C MET A 302 20.88 1.40 -6.80
N SER A 303 19.84 0.75 -7.29
CA SER A 303 19.81 -0.71 -7.52
C SER A 303 20.62 -1.15 -8.74
N GLY A 304 20.79 -0.29 -9.73
CA GLY A 304 21.33 -0.65 -11.04
C GLY A 304 20.35 -1.44 -11.92
N LEU A 305 19.07 -1.48 -11.51
CA LEU A 305 17.97 -2.13 -12.24
C LEU A 305 17.10 -1.06 -12.91
N GLY A 306 16.27 -1.48 -13.85
CA GLY A 306 15.28 -0.65 -14.53
C GLY A 306 13.87 -1.23 -14.45
N PRO A 307 12.85 -0.52 -14.97
CA PRO A 307 11.47 -0.98 -14.95
C PRO A 307 11.27 -2.37 -15.55
N LYS A 308 12.04 -2.71 -16.60
CA LYS A 308 11.96 -4.01 -17.31
C LYS A 308 12.52 -5.20 -16.51
N ASP A 309 13.29 -4.91 -15.46
CA ASP A 309 13.86 -5.94 -14.60
C ASP A 309 12.91 -6.38 -13.49
N ILE A 310 11.85 -5.58 -13.21
CA ILE A 310 10.89 -5.84 -12.15
C ILE A 310 9.92 -6.92 -12.60
N GLN A 311 9.75 -7.94 -11.77
CA GLN A 311 8.92 -9.11 -12.06
C GLN A 311 7.55 -9.05 -11.35
N ILE A 312 7.43 -8.31 -10.25
CA ILE A 312 6.20 -8.12 -9.46
C ILE A 312 6.25 -6.77 -8.76
N ALA A 313 5.11 -6.11 -8.60
CA ALA A 313 5.03 -4.87 -7.84
C ALA A 313 3.75 -4.76 -6.99
N GLU A 314 3.90 -4.19 -5.80
CA GLU A 314 2.80 -3.65 -5.00
C GLU A 314 2.80 -2.14 -5.17
N VAL A 315 1.77 -1.60 -5.81
CA VAL A 315 1.63 -0.17 -6.09
C VAL A 315 0.44 0.42 -5.34
N HIS A 316 0.47 1.73 -5.12
CA HIS A 316 -0.52 2.45 -4.35
C HIS A 316 -1.79 2.69 -5.18
N ASP A 317 -2.83 1.93 -4.93
CA ASP A 317 -4.14 1.98 -5.59
C ASP A 317 -5.24 2.50 -4.65
N CYS A 318 -4.96 3.57 -3.90
CA CYS A 318 -5.99 4.19 -3.05
C CYS A 318 -7.25 4.59 -3.84
N PHE A 319 -7.10 4.85 -5.13
CA PHE A 319 -8.13 4.90 -6.16
C PHE A 319 -7.66 4.10 -7.37
N THR A 320 -8.59 3.55 -8.14
CA THR A 320 -8.25 2.73 -9.31
C THR A 320 -7.39 3.47 -10.34
N ILE A 321 -7.61 4.76 -10.53
CA ILE A 321 -6.78 5.61 -11.40
C ILE A 321 -5.33 5.70 -10.90
N ALA A 322 -5.10 5.67 -9.59
CA ALA A 322 -3.74 5.75 -9.04
C ALA A 322 -2.89 4.53 -9.41
N GLU A 323 -3.49 3.33 -9.55
CA GLU A 323 -2.76 2.15 -10.04
C GLU A 323 -2.32 2.33 -11.50
N ILE A 324 -3.18 2.89 -12.36
CA ILE A 324 -2.85 3.16 -13.76
C ILE A 324 -1.67 4.13 -13.83
N LEU A 325 -1.76 5.25 -13.11
CA LEU A 325 -0.71 6.26 -13.09
C LEU A 325 0.60 5.72 -12.49
N ALA A 326 0.52 4.88 -11.46
CA ALA A 326 1.70 4.28 -10.85
C ALA A 326 2.44 3.38 -11.85
N GLN A 327 1.74 2.54 -12.61
CA GLN A 327 2.34 1.68 -13.63
C GLN A 327 3.06 2.50 -14.72
N GLU A 328 2.50 3.64 -15.10
CA GLU A 328 3.08 4.55 -16.09
C GLU A 328 4.26 5.35 -15.53
N ASP A 329 4.13 5.94 -14.34
CA ASP A 329 5.17 6.76 -13.73
C ASP A 329 6.38 5.96 -13.21
N LEU A 330 6.18 4.68 -12.88
CA LEU A 330 7.25 3.72 -12.60
C LEU A 330 7.98 3.26 -13.88
N GLY A 331 7.45 3.58 -15.06
CA GLY A 331 8.03 3.24 -16.34
C GLY A 331 7.75 1.80 -16.82
N PHE A 332 6.80 1.11 -16.21
CA PHE A 332 6.38 -0.21 -16.67
C PHE A 332 5.70 -0.13 -18.03
N TYR A 333 4.89 0.89 -18.24
CA TYR A 333 4.23 1.21 -19.51
C TYR A 333 4.38 2.70 -19.84
N GLN A 334 4.28 3.02 -21.12
CA GLN A 334 4.26 4.42 -21.56
C GLN A 334 2.97 5.11 -21.08
N LYS A 335 3.01 6.44 -20.98
CA LYS A 335 1.83 7.24 -20.61
C LYS A 335 0.63 6.93 -21.52
N GLY A 336 -0.52 6.66 -20.88
CA GLY A 336 -1.77 6.27 -21.54
C GLY A 336 -1.81 4.81 -22.02
N LYS A 337 -0.81 3.96 -21.68
CA LYS A 337 -0.72 2.59 -22.16
C LYS A 337 -0.93 1.51 -21.08
N ALA A 338 -0.91 1.85 -19.80
CA ALA A 338 -1.14 0.88 -18.73
C ALA A 338 -2.54 0.22 -18.83
N VAL A 339 -3.52 0.95 -19.35
CA VAL A 339 -4.89 0.44 -19.57
C VAL A 339 -4.92 -0.75 -20.54
N GLU A 340 -4.15 -0.69 -21.63
CA GLU A 340 -4.04 -1.79 -22.60
C GLU A 340 -3.46 -3.04 -21.94
N ALA A 341 -2.41 -2.88 -21.14
CA ALA A 341 -1.80 -3.98 -20.41
C ALA A 341 -2.77 -4.62 -19.39
N ILE A 342 -3.57 -3.82 -18.70
CA ILE A 342 -4.61 -4.29 -17.78
C ILE A 342 -5.66 -5.11 -18.55
N LYS A 343 -6.15 -4.62 -19.69
CA LYS A 343 -7.11 -5.32 -20.57
C LYS A 343 -6.55 -6.66 -21.09
N ASN A 344 -5.26 -6.70 -21.39
CA ASN A 344 -4.57 -7.90 -21.87
C ASN A 344 -4.22 -8.88 -20.73
N GLY A 345 -4.51 -8.54 -19.48
CA GLY A 345 -4.22 -9.39 -18.32
C GLY A 345 -2.76 -9.40 -17.88
N GLU A 346 -1.91 -8.50 -18.40
CA GLU A 346 -0.47 -8.44 -18.08
C GLU A 346 -0.23 -8.14 -16.60
N SER A 347 -1.06 -7.29 -15.98
CA SER A 347 -0.99 -6.94 -14.56
C SER A 347 -1.74 -7.91 -13.62
N HIS A 348 -2.40 -8.95 -14.14
CA HIS A 348 -3.03 -9.98 -13.32
C HIS A 348 -1.97 -10.86 -12.64
N ARG A 349 -2.34 -11.55 -11.55
CA ARG A 349 -1.43 -12.41 -10.77
C ARG A 349 -0.65 -13.45 -11.62
N ASN A 350 -1.26 -13.92 -12.69
CA ASN A 350 -0.64 -14.87 -13.63
C ASN A 350 -0.15 -14.19 -14.93
N GLY A 351 -0.13 -12.87 -15.00
CA GLY A 351 0.33 -12.09 -16.14
C GLY A 351 1.84 -11.94 -16.18
N SER A 352 2.33 -11.16 -17.14
CA SER A 352 3.76 -10.92 -17.32
C SER A 352 4.39 -9.99 -16.28
N LEU A 353 3.58 -9.12 -15.69
CA LEU A 353 3.98 -8.22 -14.59
C LEU A 353 2.84 -8.15 -13.55
N PRO A 354 2.73 -9.11 -12.63
CA PRO A 354 1.72 -9.08 -11.58
C PRO A 354 1.79 -7.81 -10.73
N ILE A 355 0.66 -7.10 -10.64
CA ILE A 355 0.52 -5.87 -9.85
C ILE A 355 -0.54 -6.10 -8.77
N ASN A 356 -0.21 -5.74 -7.52
CA ASN A 356 -1.11 -5.82 -6.38
C ASN A 356 -1.66 -7.23 -6.13
N THR A 357 -0.76 -8.21 -6.06
CA THR A 357 -1.09 -9.61 -5.76
C THR A 357 -1.73 -9.79 -4.39
N SER A 358 -1.51 -8.83 -3.49
CA SER A 358 -2.18 -8.77 -2.18
C SER A 358 -3.68 -8.46 -2.26
N GLY A 359 -4.19 -7.96 -3.38
CA GLY A 359 -5.50 -7.35 -3.55
C GLY A 359 -5.47 -5.83 -3.52
N GLY A 360 -4.27 -5.24 -3.42
CA GLY A 360 -4.07 -3.80 -3.35
C GLY A 360 -4.78 -3.14 -2.16
N LEU A 361 -4.84 -1.83 -2.14
CA LEU A 361 -5.56 -1.05 -1.14
C LEU A 361 -7.08 -1.19 -1.31
N LYS A 362 -7.50 -1.52 -2.53
CA LYS A 362 -8.89 -1.69 -2.93
C LYS A 362 -9.59 -2.85 -2.21
N SER A 363 -8.94 -3.98 -2.08
CA SER A 363 -9.52 -5.20 -1.52
C SER A 363 -8.85 -5.62 -0.23
N LYS A 364 -7.50 -5.60 -0.17
CA LYS A 364 -6.77 -5.86 1.07
C LYS A 364 -7.13 -4.85 2.16
N GLY A 365 -7.29 -3.59 1.79
CA GLY A 365 -7.57 -2.48 2.71
C GLY A 365 -6.42 -1.48 2.79
N HIS A 366 -6.71 -0.31 3.37
CA HIS A 366 -5.81 0.84 3.38
C HIS A 366 -5.71 1.51 4.76
N PRO A 367 -5.15 0.84 5.78
CA PRO A 367 -4.75 1.58 7.01
C PRO A 367 -3.56 2.45 6.60
N VAL A 368 -3.79 3.76 6.53
CA VAL A 368 -2.88 4.68 5.81
C VAL A 368 -1.43 4.61 6.31
N GLY A 369 -1.21 4.60 7.61
CA GLY A 369 0.14 4.48 8.19
C GLY A 369 0.79 3.11 7.98
N ALA A 370 0.00 2.03 7.83
CA ALA A 370 0.52 0.67 7.69
C ALA A 370 0.78 0.23 6.25
N THR A 371 0.27 0.98 5.27
CA THR A 371 0.20 0.54 3.87
C THR A 371 1.57 0.20 3.27
N GLY A 372 2.58 1.05 3.45
CA GLY A 372 3.92 0.80 2.89
C GLY A 372 4.59 -0.45 3.47
N ALA A 373 4.46 -0.66 4.78
CA ALA A 373 4.94 -1.88 5.43
C ALA A 373 4.19 -3.12 4.93
N ALA A 374 2.85 -3.05 4.78
CA ALA A 374 2.05 -4.16 4.28
C ALA A 374 2.35 -4.51 2.81
N MET A 375 2.74 -3.55 1.98
CA MET A 375 3.26 -3.81 0.62
C MET A 375 4.55 -4.62 0.68
N ALA A 376 5.49 -4.23 1.55
CA ALA A 376 6.74 -4.96 1.72
C ALA A 376 6.54 -6.36 2.32
N VAL A 377 5.52 -6.55 3.20
CA VAL A 377 5.12 -7.89 3.68
C VAL A 377 4.66 -8.78 2.51
N GLU A 378 3.87 -8.26 1.58
CA GLU A 378 3.46 -9.03 0.41
C GLU A 378 4.67 -9.41 -0.47
N ILE A 379 5.54 -8.44 -0.75
CA ILE A 379 6.76 -8.71 -1.51
C ILE A 379 7.63 -9.78 -0.81
N PHE A 380 7.81 -9.69 0.50
CA PHE A 380 8.54 -10.69 1.28
C PHE A 380 7.93 -12.08 1.10
N LYS A 381 6.60 -12.22 1.20
CA LYS A 381 5.90 -13.49 1.05
C LYS A 381 6.05 -14.06 -0.35
N GLN A 382 5.86 -13.26 -1.38
CA GLN A 382 5.96 -13.70 -2.77
C GLN A 382 7.40 -14.12 -3.13
N MET A 383 8.40 -13.35 -2.73
CA MET A 383 9.80 -13.67 -2.99
C MET A 383 10.26 -14.91 -2.20
N ARG A 384 9.71 -15.14 -1.00
CA ARG A 384 10.01 -16.34 -0.18
C ARG A 384 9.21 -17.57 -0.59
N GLY A 385 8.23 -17.45 -1.49
CA GLY A 385 7.36 -18.56 -1.90
C GLY A 385 6.39 -19.01 -0.77
N ILE A 386 6.05 -18.13 0.16
CA ILE A 386 5.20 -18.40 1.34
C ILE A 386 3.88 -17.64 1.35
N ALA A 387 3.45 -17.13 0.18
CA ALA A 387 2.15 -16.49 0.07
C ALA A 387 1.02 -17.51 0.32
N GLU A 388 0.11 -17.16 1.21
CA GLU A 388 -0.94 -18.04 1.72
C GLU A 388 -1.95 -18.44 0.63
N ARG A 389 -2.56 -19.61 0.77
CA ARG A 389 -3.54 -20.17 -0.17
C ARG A 389 -2.95 -20.26 -1.59
N ASN A 390 -3.73 -19.95 -2.63
CA ASN A 390 -3.33 -20.01 -4.03
C ASN A 390 -2.82 -18.64 -4.56
N ARG A 391 -2.24 -17.81 -3.70
CA ARG A 391 -1.82 -16.43 -4.06
C ARG A 391 -0.41 -16.34 -4.63
N GLN A 392 0.39 -17.38 -4.42
CA GLN A 392 1.76 -17.39 -4.94
C GLN A 392 1.75 -17.24 -6.47
N VAL A 393 2.55 -16.32 -6.99
CA VAL A 393 2.79 -16.25 -8.44
C VAL A 393 3.49 -17.52 -8.93
N LYS A 394 3.28 -17.90 -10.21
CA LYS A 394 3.70 -19.22 -10.75
C LYS A 394 5.16 -19.27 -11.18
N PHE A 395 5.95 -18.26 -10.88
CA PHE A 395 7.37 -18.20 -11.19
C PHE A 395 8.17 -17.75 -9.97
N ASP A 396 9.47 -18.00 -9.97
CA ASP A 396 10.36 -17.55 -8.91
C ASP A 396 10.59 -16.04 -9.03
N VAL A 397 10.27 -15.31 -7.95
CA VAL A 397 10.41 -13.86 -7.91
C VAL A 397 11.79 -13.50 -7.39
N GLU A 398 12.63 -13.00 -8.27
CA GLU A 398 13.98 -12.53 -7.93
C GLU A 398 14.06 -11.01 -7.73
N ARG A 399 13.15 -10.25 -8.39
CA ARG A 399 13.16 -8.78 -8.36
C ARG A 399 11.75 -8.25 -8.22
N ALA A 400 11.57 -7.39 -7.23
CA ALA A 400 10.27 -6.86 -6.88
C ALA A 400 10.36 -5.37 -6.53
N LEU A 401 9.20 -4.69 -6.51
CA LEU A 401 9.12 -3.27 -6.21
C LEU A 401 7.91 -2.97 -5.34
N THR A 402 8.08 -2.03 -4.39
CA THR A 402 6.95 -1.36 -3.71
C THR A 402 6.92 0.12 -4.07
N HIS A 403 5.72 0.63 -4.32
CA HIS A 403 5.44 2.04 -4.58
C HIS A 403 4.39 2.54 -3.59
N ASN A 404 4.79 3.36 -2.63
CA ASN A 404 3.93 3.88 -1.58
C ASN A 404 3.79 5.41 -1.71
N LEU A 405 2.56 5.85 -1.99
CA LEU A 405 2.22 7.24 -2.28
C LEU A 405 1.45 7.86 -1.10
N GLY A 406 1.73 9.11 -0.78
CA GLY A 406 1.05 9.89 0.26
C GLY A 406 0.22 11.02 -0.32
N GLY A 407 -1.00 11.18 0.23
CA GLY A 407 -1.93 12.21 -0.19
C GLY A 407 -2.35 12.06 -1.66
N SER A 408 -2.46 13.17 -2.36
CA SER A 408 -2.70 13.21 -3.82
C SER A 408 -1.41 13.12 -4.64
N GLY A 409 -0.31 12.58 -4.07
CA GLY A 409 0.99 12.48 -4.71
C GLY A 409 2.03 13.47 -4.16
N GLY A 410 1.79 14.05 -2.99
CA GLY A 410 2.72 14.97 -2.33
C GLY A 410 4.01 14.29 -1.86
N THR A 411 3.95 13.01 -1.50
CA THR A 411 5.10 12.18 -1.09
C THR A 411 5.03 10.83 -1.81
N CYS A 412 6.17 10.31 -2.24
CA CYS A 412 6.28 8.96 -2.77
C CYS A 412 7.56 8.29 -2.30
N VAL A 413 7.47 7.01 -1.93
CA VAL A 413 8.62 6.14 -1.66
C VAL A 413 8.55 4.93 -2.58
N VAL A 414 9.66 4.66 -3.25
CA VAL A 414 9.86 3.45 -4.07
C VAL A 414 11.01 2.65 -3.47
N THR A 415 10.79 1.34 -3.30
CA THR A 415 11.84 0.42 -2.84
C THR A 415 11.91 -0.78 -3.79
N VAL A 416 13.14 -1.12 -4.22
CA VAL A 416 13.45 -2.25 -5.09
C VAL A 416 14.10 -3.35 -4.25
N TYR A 417 13.60 -4.57 -4.42
CA TYR A 417 14.02 -5.78 -3.71
C TYR A 417 14.62 -6.78 -4.66
N GLN A 418 15.57 -7.59 -4.15
CA GLN A 418 16.24 -8.66 -4.89
C GLN A 418 16.52 -9.86 -3.98
N LYS A 419 16.45 -11.10 -4.53
CA LYS A 419 16.98 -12.29 -3.87
C LYS A 419 18.50 -12.33 -3.90
#